data_fddbe5f994e492d833882699e9b8d1a9
#
_entry.id   fddbe5f994e492d833882699e9b8d1a9
#
_cell.length_a   1.000
_cell.length_b   1.000
_cell.length_c   1.000
_cell.angle_alpha   90.00
_cell.angle_beta   90.00
_cell.angle_gamma   90.00
#
_symmetry.space_group_name_H-M   'P 1'
#
loop_
_entity.id
_entity.type
_entity.pdbx_description
1 polymer ?
#
loop_
_entity_poly.entity_id
_entity_poly.type
_entity_poly.pdbx_seq_one_letter_code
_entity_poly.pdbx_strand_id
1 'polypeptide(L)'
;MYSFGWCRGIEDAEFLKEAGYDYIECAITELKLEHENEFKNVLSRYLDSPLPVKSFNLFFPADLKIVGPDVDWNRIDRYVARVAEALNRIGAKVAVLGSGRSRAIPDGWESEKAEEQFVRTLERVSDEFSGTGIVLAIEPLNRKETNLVNSVEEASRFAQIINRDSIKVLADLHHMELENESFQTLIDHKDWLTHIHVADTGRLSPGTGEYSYNEFAERLKTAGYSGMISAECTVRDTREFEDSLAFLKRKFT
;
A
#
# COMPACT_ATOMS: atom_id res chain seq x y z
N MET A 1 -9.07 16.57 -5.66
CA MET A 1 -9.63 15.69 -6.75
C MET A 1 -9.00 14.32 -6.56
N TYR A 2 -9.82 13.26 -6.62
CA TYR A 2 -9.30 11.89 -6.50
C TYR A 2 -8.69 11.40 -7.81
N SER A 3 -7.66 10.55 -7.72
CA SER A 3 -7.11 9.76 -8.83
C SER A 3 -7.38 8.29 -8.55
N PHE A 4 -7.86 7.56 -9.54
CA PHE A 4 -8.22 6.15 -9.39
C PHE A 4 -7.19 5.25 -10.08
N GLY A 5 -6.73 4.23 -9.35
CA GLY A 5 -5.83 3.21 -9.83
C GLY A 5 -6.30 1.80 -9.48
N TRP A 6 -5.50 0.83 -9.87
CA TRP A 6 -5.74 -0.58 -9.57
C TRP A 6 -4.43 -1.31 -9.26
N CYS A 7 -4.45 -2.18 -8.25
CA CYS A 7 -3.32 -3.04 -7.89
C CYS A 7 -3.25 -4.24 -8.83
N ARG A 8 -2.40 -4.18 -9.85
CA ARG A 8 -2.25 -5.20 -10.89
C ARG A 8 -0.80 -5.34 -11.36
N GLY A 9 -0.53 -6.44 -12.07
CA GLY A 9 0.72 -6.59 -12.79
C GLY A 9 0.87 -5.56 -13.91
N ILE A 10 2.12 -5.19 -14.23
CA ILE A 10 2.42 -4.18 -15.25
C ILE A 10 1.88 -4.54 -16.64
N GLU A 11 1.61 -5.82 -16.90
CA GLU A 11 1.00 -6.32 -18.13
C GLU A 11 -0.42 -5.82 -18.36
N ASP A 12 -1.14 -5.42 -17.31
CA ASP A 12 -2.51 -4.92 -17.39
C ASP A 12 -2.58 -3.40 -17.61
N ALA A 13 -1.43 -2.70 -17.73
CA ALA A 13 -1.38 -1.24 -17.81
C ALA A 13 -2.14 -0.66 -19.02
N GLU A 14 -2.04 -1.29 -20.20
CA GLU A 14 -2.79 -0.83 -21.39
C GLU A 14 -4.28 -1.01 -21.19
N PHE A 15 -4.69 -2.14 -20.67
CA PHE A 15 -6.09 -2.45 -20.41
C PHE A 15 -6.72 -1.46 -19.38
N LEU A 16 -6.00 -1.17 -18.28
CA LEU A 16 -6.46 -0.20 -17.28
C LEU A 16 -6.53 1.22 -17.85
N LYS A 17 -5.60 1.60 -18.73
CA LYS A 17 -5.64 2.88 -19.43
C LYS A 17 -6.88 3.01 -20.33
N GLU A 18 -7.20 1.96 -21.11
CA GLU A 18 -8.40 1.90 -21.95
C GLU A 18 -9.67 1.98 -21.11
N ALA A 19 -9.71 1.33 -19.94
CA ALA A 19 -10.81 1.43 -18.99
C ALA A 19 -10.94 2.82 -18.32
N GLY A 20 -9.93 3.70 -18.48
CA GLY A 20 -9.96 5.09 -18.04
C GLY A 20 -9.45 5.34 -16.63
N TYR A 21 -8.58 4.47 -16.10
CA TYR A 21 -7.86 4.69 -14.84
C TYR A 21 -6.75 5.72 -15.01
N ASP A 22 -6.39 6.40 -13.91
CA ASP A 22 -5.39 7.48 -13.91
C ASP A 22 -3.96 6.95 -13.71
N TYR A 23 -3.81 5.76 -13.11
CA TYR A 23 -2.54 5.11 -12.81
C TYR A 23 -2.72 3.62 -12.52
N ILE A 24 -1.60 2.90 -12.53
CA ILE A 24 -1.51 1.52 -12.05
C ILE A 24 -0.66 1.48 -10.77
N GLU A 25 -1.03 0.63 -9.84
CA GLU A 25 -0.24 0.23 -8.68
C GLU A 25 0.28 -1.19 -8.88
N CYS A 26 1.60 -1.38 -8.75
CA CYS A 26 2.24 -2.66 -8.99
C CYS A 26 2.87 -3.22 -7.70
N ALA A 27 3.17 -4.52 -7.67
CA ALA A 27 3.88 -5.10 -6.54
C ALA A 27 5.38 -4.82 -6.63
N ILE A 28 6.02 -4.33 -5.54
CA ILE A 28 7.49 -4.15 -5.48
C ILE A 28 8.22 -5.48 -5.72
N THR A 29 7.66 -6.58 -5.21
CA THR A 29 8.24 -7.92 -5.37
C THR A 29 8.38 -8.36 -6.83
N GLU A 30 7.56 -7.81 -7.74
CA GLU A 30 7.65 -8.07 -9.18
C GLU A 30 8.85 -7.39 -9.85
N LEU A 31 9.44 -6.38 -9.21
CA LEU A 31 10.65 -5.72 -9.71
C LEU A 31 11.91 -6.60 -9.62
N LYS A 32 11.87 -7.73 -8.87
CA LYS A 32 12.98 -8.68 -8.72
C LYS A 32 14.28 -8.03 -8.23
N LEU A 33 14.18 -7.09 -7.27
CA LEU A 33 15.25 -6.18 -6.86
C LEU A 33 16.52 -6.87 -6.36
N GLU A 34 16.42 -8.08 -5.82
CA GLU A 34 17.58 -8.85 -5.33
C GLU A 34 18.33 -9.59 -6.45
N HIS A 35 17.80 -9.58 -7.69
CA HIS A 35 18.35 -10.26 -8.86
C HIS A 35 18.66 -9.25 -9.98
N GLU A 36 19.88 -8.73 -10.01
CA GLU A 36 20.29 -7.61 -10.88
C GLU A 36 19.93 -7.78 -12.37
N ASN A 37 20.12 -8.99 -12.91
CA ASN A 37 19.80 -9.24 -14.32
C ASN A 37 18.29 -9.28 -14.57
N GLU A 38 17.52 -9.83 -13.63
CA GLU A 38 16.06 -9.87 -13.72
C GLU A 38 15.49 -8.46 -13.56
N PHE A 39 15.99 -7.71 -12.59
CA PHE A 39 15.60 -6.30 -12.39
C PHE A 39 15.80 -5.47 -13.66
N LYS A 40 16.98 -5.56 -14.30
CA LYS A 40 17.23 -4.83 -15.56
C LYS A 40 16.24 -5.20 -16.66
N ASN A 41 15.88 -6.47 -16.76
CA ASN A 41 14.95 -6.96 -17.78
C ASN A 41 13.50 -6.51 -17.54
N VAL A 42 13.07 -6.41 -16.27
CA VAL A 42 11.68 -6.00 -15.97
C VAL A 42 11.51 -4.49 -15.90
N LEU A 43 12.54 -3.74 -15.52
CA LEU A 43 12.47 -2.31 -15.29
C LEU A 43 11.95 -1.52 -16.51
N SER A 44 12.38 -1.89 -17.72
CA SER A 44 11.94 -1.22 -18.95
C SER A 44 10.42 -1.25 -19.11
N ARG A 45 9.74 -2.33 -18.69
CA ARG A 45 8.28 -2.46 -18.77
C ARG A 45 7.57 -1.39 -17.92
N TYR A 46 8.16 -1.02 -16.79
CA TYR A 46 7.62 0.02 -15.90
C TYR A 46 7.93 1.43 -16.42
N LEU A 47 9.13 1.63 -16.99
CA LEU A 47 9.53 2.92 -17.57
C LEU A 47 8.74 3.25 -18.85
N ASP A 48 8.43 2.23 -19.65
CA ASP A 48 7.71 2.35 -20.93
C ASP A 48 6.19 2.11 -20.76
N SER A 49 5.70 2.09 -19.52
CA SER A 49 4.29 1.82 -19.24
C SER A 49 3.37 2.85 -19.89
N PRO A 50 2.31 2.43 -20.60
CA PRO A 50 1.34 3.33 -21.22
C PRO A 50 0.46 4.05 -20.19
N LEU A 51 0.38 3.52 -18.97
CA LEU A 51 -0.32 4.11 -17.83
C LEU A 51 0.71 4.43 -16.72
N PRO A 52 0.72 5.64 -16.13
CA PRO A 52 1.68 5.98 -15.09
C PRO A 52 1.68 5.00 -13.92
N VAL A 53 2.85 4.49 -13.52
CA VAL A 53 3.02 3.67 -12.32
C VAL A 53 3.30 4.62 -11.15
N LYS A 54 2.27 4.97 -10.36
CA LYS A 54 2.39 5.99 -9.31
C LYS A 54 2.61 5.43 -7.92
N SER A 55 2.18 4.19 -7.68
CA SER A 55 2.32 3.51 -6.39
C SER A 55 2.73 2.06 -6.57
N PHE A 56 3.27 1.51 -5.48
CA PHE A 56 3.67 0.11 -5.39
C PHE A 56 3.23 -0.48 -4.05
N ASN A 57 2.62 -1.66 -4.06
CA ASN A 57 2.31 -2.43 -2.86
C ASN A 57 3.31 -3.56 -2.59
N LEU A 58 3.05 -4.43 -1.60
CA LEU A 58 3.88 -5.57 -1.23
C LEU A 58 5.36 -5.19 -1.06
N PHE A 59 5.65 -4.24 -0.16
CA PHE A 59 6.97 -3.64 0.02
C PHE A 59 8.07 -4.68 0.23
N PHE A 60 7.91 -5.59 1.21
CA PHE A 60 8.88 -6.64 1.50
C PHE A 60 8.41 -8.01 0.97
N PRO A 61 9.31 -8.81 0.40
CA PRO A 61 9.02 -10.21 0.10
C PRO A 61 8.81 -11.01 1.39
N ALA A 62 7.97 -12.04 1.34
CA ALA A 62 7.53 -12.79 2.52
C ALA A 62 8.66 -13.49 3.31
N ASP A 63 9.76 -13.78 2.65
CA ASP A 63 10.97 -14.41 3.25
C ASP A 63 11.94 -13.40 3.87
N LEU A 64 11.80 -12.11 3.59
CA LEU A 64 12.57 -11.05 4.25
C LEU A 64 11.83 -10.60 5.51
N LYS A 65 12.19 -11.19 6.64
CA LYS A 65 11.58 -10.85 7.93
C LYS A 65 12.08 -9.52 8.46
N ILE A 66 11.15 -8.67 8.91
CA ILE A 66 11.44 -7.37 9.53
C ILE A 66 11.18 -7.35 11.03
N VAL A 67 10.55 -8.42 11.55
CA VAL A 67 10.39 -8.68 12.98
C VAL A 67 10.71 -10.15 13.29
N GLY A 68 11.09 -10.44 14.54
CA GLY A 68 11.40 -11.78 14.99
C GLY A 68 12.91 -12.08 15.04
N PRO A 69 13.29 -13.34 15.29
CA PRO A 69 14.68 -13.72 15.43
C PRO A 69 15.47 -13.76 14.13
N ASP A 70 14.77 -13.88 12.98
CA ASP A 70 15.37 -14.08 11.66
C ASP A 70 15.57 -12.78 10.87
N VAL A 71 15.59 -11.64 11.55
CA VAL A 71 15.80 -10.33 10.93
C VAL A 71 17.24 -10.16 10.45
N ASP A 72 17.43 -10.05 9.14
CA ASP A 72 18.72 -9.72 8.51
C ASP A 72 18.77 -8.23 8.14
N TRP A 73 19.33 -7.42 9.03
CA TRP A 73 19.45 -5.96 8.82
C TRP A 73 20.26 -5.59 7.57
N ASN A 74 21.30 -6.36 7.25
CA ASN A 74 22.12 -6.09 6.08
C ASN A 74 21.33 -6.36 4.77
N ARG A 75 20.46 -7.40 4.76
CA ARG A 75 19.60 -7.67 3.62
C ARG A 75 18.52 -6.58 3.51
N ILE A 76 17.93 -6.17 4.64
CA ILE A 76 16.95 -5.07 4.69
C ILE A 76 17.57 -3.79 4.11
N ASP A 77 18.74 -3.37 4.54
CA ASP A 77 19.40 -2.17 4.07
C ASP A 77 19.63 -2.20 2.55
N ARG A 78 20.18 -3.30 2.04
CA ARG A 78 20.38 -3.46 0.59
C ARG A 78 19.07 -3.44 -0.18
N TYR A 79 18.03 -4.11 0.35
CA TYR A 79 16.73 -4.17 -0.29
C TYR A 79 16.06 -2.80 -0.35
N VAL A 80 16.04 -2.07 0.76
CA VAL A 80 15.41 -0.73 0.85
C VAL A 80 16.11 0.27 -0.07
N ALA A 81 17.45 0.25 -0.13
CA ALA A 81 18.20 1.07 -1.07
C ALA A 81 17.83 0.79 -2.53
N ARG A 82 17.66 -0.50 -2.88
CA ARG A 82 17.20 -0.91 -4.22
C ARG A 82 15.77 -0.47 -4.49
N VAL A 83 14.88 -0.54 -3.51
CA VAL A 83 13.51 -0.02 -3.63
C VAL A 83 13.55 1.48 -3.93
N ALA A 84 14.29 2.26 -3.14
CA ALA A 84 14.40 3.71 -3.34
C ALA A 84 14.90 4.07 -4.74
N GLU A 85 15.97 3.40 -5.20
CA GLU A 85 16.51 3.57 -6.56
C GLU A 85 15.46 3.26 -7.63
N ALA A 86 14.81 2.10 -7.55
CA ALA A 86 13.87 1.64 -8.55
C ALA A 86 12.65 2.57 -8.64
N LEU A 87 12.03 2.89 -7.51
CA LEU A 87 10.84 3.74 -7.45
C LEU A 87 11.14 5.16 -7.93
N ASN A 88 12.32 5.72 -7.55
CA ASN A 88 12.74 7.03 -8.02
C ASN A 88 12.94 7.05 -9.56
N ARG A 89 13.53 5.99 -10.14
CA ARG A 89 13.70 5.86 -11.60
C ARG A 89 12.37 5.76 -12.33
N ILE A 90 11.41 5.01 -11.78
CA ILE A 90 10.06 4.84 -12.35
C ILE A 90 9.23 6.12 -12.18
N GLY A 91 9.53 6.92 -11.15
CA GLY A 91 8.79 8.14 -10.83
C GLY A 91 7.58 7.89 -9.91
N ALA A 92 7.54 6.73 -9.24
CA ALA A 92 6.50 6.42 -8.25
C ALA A 92 6.60 7.33 -7.02
N LYS A 93 5.46 7.55 -6.35
CA LYS A 93 5.36 8.47 -5.21
C LYS A 93 4.98 7.79 -3.91
N VAL A 94 4.36 6.62 -3.98
CA VAL A 94 3.92 5.88 -2.81
C VAL A 94 4.42 4.44 -2.88
N ALA A 95 4.94 3.96 -1.76
CA ALA A 95 5.26 2.55 -1.52
C ALA A 95 4.42 2.07 -0.33
N VAL A 96 3.67 0.98 -0.48
CA VAL A 96 2.76 0.48 0.53
C VAL A 96 3.40 -0.68 1.30
N LEU A 97 3.51 -0.51 2.62
CA LEU A 97 3.97 -1.54 3.55
C LEU A 97 2.77 -2.29 4.16
N GLY A 98 2.15 -3.16 3.36
CA GLY A 98 1.25 -4.20 3.81
C GLY A 98 2.06 -5.39 4.32
N SER A 99 2.65 -6.16 3.42
CA SER A 99 3.67 -7.20 3.67
C SER A 99 3.47 -8.04 4.94
N GLY A 100 2.23 -8.53 5.18
CA GLY A 100 1.83 -9.16 6.44
C GLY A 100 2.76 -10.28 6.89
N ARG A 101 3.22 -11.13 5.94
CA ARG A 101 4.11 -12.25 6.26
C ARG A 101 5.52 -11.84 6.70
N SER A 102 6.04 -10.70 6.23
CA SER A 102 7.36 -10.22 6.61
C SER A 102 7.36 -9.60 8.01
N ARG A 103 6.22 -9.02 8.44
CA ARG A 103 6.08 -8.33 9.74
C ARG A 103 5.29 -9.11 10.79
N ALA A 104 4.80 -10.33 10.49
CA ALA A 104 4.11 -11.14 11.48
C ALA A 104 5.03 -11.49 12.64
N ILE A 105 4.58 -11.25 13.88
CA ILE A 105 5.27 -11.57 15.10
C ILE A 105 5.25 -13.10 15.27
N PRO A 106 6.40 -13.79 15.33
CA PRO A 106 6.44 -15.23 15.54
C PRO A 106 5.90 -15.64 16.91
N ASP A 107 5.36 -16.85 17.00
CA ASP A 107 4.88 -17.40 18.26
C ASP A 107 6.01 -17.40 19.34
N GLY A 108 5.66 -16.90 20.52
CA GLY A 108 6.59 -16.77 21.64
C GLY A 108 7.60 -15.62 21.54
N TRP A 109 7.55 -14.80 20.48
CA TRP A 109 8.37 -13.59 20.39
C TRP A 109 7.70 -12.43 21.14
N GLU A 110 8.49 -11.64 21.85
CA GLU A 110 8.01 -10.50 22.64
C GLU A 110 7.49 -9.38 21.72
N SER A 111 6.23 -8.93 21.91
CA SER A 111 5.60 -7.89 21.10
C SER A 111 6.38 -6.56 21.13
N GLU A 112 6.92 -6.19 22.29
CA GLU A 112 7.72 -4.97 22.46
C GLU A 112 8.98 -5.00 21.57
N LYS A 113 9.68 -6.14 21.53
CA LYS A 113 10.83 -6.32 20.64
C LYS A 113 10.44 -6.29 19.17
N ALA A 114 9.27 -6.83 18.83
CA ALA A 114 8.77 -6.77 17.46
C ALA A 114 8.46 -5.33 17.05
N GLU A 115 7.83 -4.53 17.92
CA GLU A 115 7.59 -3.11 17.68
C GLU A 115 8.90 -2.32 17.52
N GLU A 116 9.91 -2.56 18.37
CA GLU A 116 11.24 -1.94 18.25
C GLU A 116 11.89 -2.28 16.89
N GLN A 117 11.81 -3.54 16.45
CA GLN A 117 12.32 -3.96 15.15
C GLN A 117 11.55 -3.32 13.99
N PHE A 118 10.23 -3.18 14.12
CA PHE A 118 9.39 -2.51 13.14
C PHE A 118 9.73 -1.01 13.03
N VAL A 119 9.85 -0.31 14.16
CA VAL A 119 10.29 1.10 14.21
C VAL A 119 11.65 1.25 13.54
N ARG A 120 12.62 0.41 13.88
CA ARG A 120 13.94 0.42 13.27
C ARG A 120 13.91 0.19 11.76
N THR A 121 12.99 -0.64 11.27
CA THR A 121 12.78 -0.84 9.82
C THR A 121 12.23 0.43 9.18
N LEU A 122 11.23 1.08 9.78
CA LEU A 122 10.66 2.34 9.29
C LEU A 122 11.70 3.46 9.24
N GLU A 123 12.57 3.56 10.24
CA GLU A 123 13.69 4.52 10.25
C GLU A 123 14.60 4.32 9.04
N ARG A 124 15.01 3.07 8.74
CA ARG A 124 15.86 2.74 7.59
C ARG A 124 15.20 3.10 6.25
N VAL A 125 13.91 2.78 6.11
CA VAL A 125 13.15 3.16 4.91
C VAL A 125 13.07 4.69 4.79
N SER A 126 12.82 5.38 5.90
CA SER A 126 12.75 6.83 5.91
C SER A 126 14.08 7.50 5.55
N ASP A 127 15.21 6.93 6.00
CA ASP A 127 16.55 7.44 5.66
C ASP A 127 16.79 7.33 4.15
N GLU A 128 16.48 6.17 3.53
CA GLU A 128 16.65 5.95 2.08
C GLU A 128 15.66 6.78 1.23
N PHE A 129 14.46 7.05 1.75
CA PHE A 129 13.45 7.85 1.04
C PHE A 129 13.67 9.37 1.21
N SER A 130 14.61 9.77 2.08
CA SER A 130 14.90 11.18 2.32
C SER A 130 15.31 11.90 1.02
N GLY A 131 14.62 13.02 0.72
CA GLY A 131 14.88 13.83 -0.46
C GLY A 131 14.40 13.26 -1.80
N THR A 132 13.83 12.04 -1.83
CA THR A 132 13.31 11.43 -3.07
C THR A 132 11.89 11.88 -3.42
N GLY A 133 11.13 12.34 -2.43
CA GLY A 133 9.72 12.64 -2.55
C GLY A 133 8.82 11.39 -2.61
N ILE A 134 9.39 10.21 -2.28
CA ILE A 134 8.65 8.95 -2.12
C ILE A 134 8.18 8.85 -0.67
N VAL A 135 6.95 8.38 -0.48
CA VAL A 135 6.36 8.15 0.84
C VAL A 135 6.09 6.66 1.03
N LEU A 136 6.50 6.12 2.17
CA LEU A 136 6.04 4.82 2.64
C LEU A 136 4.69 5.00 3.33
N ALA A 137 3.68 4.30 2.85
CA ALA A 137 2.36 4.22 3.48
C ALA A 137 2.26 2.91 4.29
N ILE A 138 2.20 3.01 5.61
CA ILE A 138 1.97 1.84 6.47
C ILE A 138 0.51 1.41 6.30
N GLU A 139 0.30 0.19 5.88
CA GLU A 139 -1.03 -0.38 5.68
C GLU A 139 -1.41 -1.29 6.84
N PRO A 140 -2.46 -0.96 7.60
CA PRO A 140 -3.07 -1.89 8.55
C PRO A 140 -3.70 -3.06 7.80
N LEU A 141 -3.44 -4.29 8.25
CA LEU A 141 -4.05 -5.49 7.71
C LEU A 141 -4.96 -6.15 8.76
N ASN A 142 -5.96 -6.89 8.32
CA ASN A 142 -6.79 -7.64 9.23
C ASN A 142 -5.99 -8.74 9.99
N ARG A 143 -6.47 -9.13 11.18
CA ARG A 143 -5.77 -10.07 12.08
C ARG A 143 -5.59 -11.49 11.55
N LYS A 144 -6.25 -11.84 10.44
CA LYS A 144 -6.03 -13.13 9.76
C LYS A 144 -4.76 -13.10 8.91
N GLU A 145 -4.32 -11.91 8.47
CA GLU A 145 -3.14 -11.74 7.62
C GLU A 145 -1.88 -11.41 8.40
N THR A 146 -2.01 -10.67 9.52
CA THR A 146 -0.87 -10.32 10.40
C THR A 146 -1.36 -10.01 11.80
N ASN A 147 -0.45 -10.06 12.77
CA ASN A 147 -0.69 -9.70 14.18
C ASN A 147 0.08 -8.43 14.61
N LEU A 148 0.58 -7.67 13.64
CA LEU A 148 1.25 -6.38 13.89
C LEU A 148 0.67 -5.31 12.94
N VAL A 149 0.15 -4.23 13.51
CA VAL A 149 -0.53 -3.11 12.82
C VAL A 149 -1.83 -3.57 12.16
N ASN A 150 -2.92 -3.49 12.93
CA ASN A 150 -4.24 -3.95 12.52
C ASN A 150 -5.31 -2.84 12.47
N SER A 151 -4.93 -1.58 12.70
CA SER A 151 -5.82 -0.42 12.57
C SER A 151 -5.09 0.82 12.07
N VAL A 152 -5.84 1.77 11.51
CA VAL A 152 -5.34 3.09 11.11
C VAL A 152 -4.72 3.83 12.30
N GLU A 153 -5.31 3.68 13.49
CA GLU A 153 -4.76 4.23 14.74
C GLU A 153 -3.37 3.65 15.06
N GLU A 154 -3.21 2.31 15.01
CA GLU A 154 -1.91 1.66 15.24
C GLU A 154 -0.87 2.09 14.21
N ALA A 155 -1.21 2.15 12.92
CA ALA A 155 -0.32 2.62 11.86
C ALA A 155 0.10 4.08 12.10
N SER A 156 -0.85 4.93 12.49
CA SER A 156 -0.60 6.35 12.79
C SER A 156 0.31 6.53 14.00
N ARG A 157 0.19 5.67 15.02
CA ARG A 157 1.11 5.66 16.17
C ARG A 157 2.56 5.44 15.72
N PHE A 158 2.82 4.48 14.83
CA PHE A 158 4.16 4.26 14.30
C PHE A 158 4.65 5.42 13.43
N ALA A 159 3.79 5.97 12.58
CA ALA A 159 4.14 7.14 11.78
C ALA A 159 4.50 8.34 12.66
N GLN A 160 3.79 8.55 13.79
CA GLN A 160 4.07 9.59 14.78
C GLN A 160 5.40 9.37 15.51
N ILE A 161 5.74 8.11 15.85
CA ILE A 161 7.04 7.78 16.47
C ILE A 161 8.18 8.17 15.54
N ILE A 162 8.07 7.85 14.26
CA ILE A 162 9.10 8.21 13.26
C ILE A 162 9.12 9.70 12.98
N ASN A 163 7.94 10.33 12.91
CA ASN A 163 7.73 11.76 12.70
C ASN A 163 8.55 12.34 11.53
N ARG A 164 8.47 11.69 10.38
CA ARG A 164 9.12 12.13 9.13
C ARG A 164 8.10 12.14 7.99
N ASP A 165 8.23 13.07 7.07
CA ASP A 165 7.31 13.24 5.94
C ASP A 165 7.25 12.02 5.01
N SER A 166 8.33 11.24 4.96
CA SER A 166 8.42 10.02 4.16
C SER A 166 7.67 8.82 4.75
N ILE A 167 7.13 8.91 5.98
CA ILE A 167 6.35 7.83 6.63
C ILE A 167 4.94 8.32 6.89
N LYS A 168 3.98 7.69 6.25
CA LYS A 168 2.55 8.02 6.32
C LYS A 168 1.74 6.72 6.45
N VAL A 169 0.43 6.83 6.31
CA VAL A 169 -0.51 5.73 6.53
C VAL A 169 -1.42 5.54 5.31
N LEU A 170 -1.73 4.30 5.03
CA LEU A 170 -2.78 3.89 4.13
C LEU A 170 -4.00 3.43 4.93
N ALA A 171 -5.19 3.75 4.47
CA ALA A 171 -6.41 3.12 4.95
C ALA A 171 -7.00 2.22 3.86
N ASP A 172 -7.26 0.97 4.20
CA ASP A 172 -7.90 -0.01 3.31
C ASP A 172 -9.31 -0.33 3.80
N LEU A 173 -10.31 -0.01 2.98
CA LEU A 173 -11.71 -0.26 3.30
C LEU A 173 -11.98 -1.74 3.65
N HIS A 174 -11.36 -2.69 2.92
CA HIS A 174 -11.54 -4.12 3.16
C HIS A 174 -11.04 -4.53 4.56
N HIS A 175 -9.84 -4.07 4.94
CA HIS A 175 -9.29 -4.39 6.25
C HIS A 175 -10.06 -3.71 7.37
N MET A 176 -10.46 -2.45 7.21
CA MET A 176 -11.28 -1.73 8.19
C MET A 176 -12.64 -2.42 8.42
N GLU A 177 -13.33 -2.85 7.36
CA GLU A 177 -14.61 -3.59 7.45
C GLU A 177 -14.43 -4.95 8.16
N LEU A 178 -13.35 -5.70 7.86
CA LEU A 178 -13.07 -6.98 8.51
C LEU A 178 -12.75 -6.87 10.00
N GLU A 179 -12.10 -5.78 10.41
CA GLU A 179 -11.77 -5.50 11.82
C GLU A 179 -12.87 -4.72 12.54
N ASN A 180 -13.97 -4.37 11.85
CA ASN A 180 -15.03 -3.48 12.35
C ASN A 180 -14.47 -2.14 12.86
N GLU A 181 -13.44 -1.62 12.20
CA GLU A 181 -12.82 -0.35 12.55
C GLU A 181 -13.75 0.82 12.19
N SER A 182 -13.94 1.75 13.11
CA SER A 182 -14.76 2.94 12.86
C SER A 182 -14.09 3.83 11.80
N PHE A 183 -14.84 4.23 10.78
CA PHE A 183 -14.35 5.21 9.79
C PHE A 183 -14.11 6.61 10.38
N GLN A 184 -14.47 6.85 11.65
CA GLN A 184 -14.08 8.07 12.36
C GLN A 184 -12.54 8.18 12.46
N THR A 185 -11.81 7.05 12.51
CA THR A 185 -10.33 7.04 12.54
C THR A 185 -9.70 7.76 11.34
N LEU A 186 -10.39 7.80 10.18
CA LEU A 186 -9.92 8.54 8.99
C LEU A 186 -9.85 10.05 9.26
N ILE A 187 -10.78 10.58 10.05
CA ILE A 187 -10.82 12.00 10.44
C ILE A 187 -9.80 12.28 11.54
N ASP A 188 -9.74 11.38 12.53
CA ASP A 188 -8.88 11.54 13.70
C ASP A 188 -7.39 11.48 13.34
N HIS A 189 -7.05 10.74 12.27
CA HIS A 189 -5.68 10.54 11.78
C HIS A 189 -5.41 11.16 10.39
N LYS A 190 -6.24 12.10 9.94
CA LYS A 190 -6.22 12.68 8.59
C LYS A 190 -4.86 13.21 8.13
N ASP A 191 -4.05 13.76 9.04
CA ASP A 191 -2.75 14.35 8.72
C ASP A 191 -1.69 13.30 8.37
N TRP A 192 -1.98 12.03 8.65
CA TRP A 192 -1.12 10.89 8.33
C TRP A 192 -1.55 10.13 7.08
N LEU A 193 -2.81 10.29 6.63
CA LEU A 193 -3.33 9.57 5.45
C LEU A 193 -2.67 10.07 4.15
N THR A 194 -2.13 9.13 3.36
CA THR A 194 -1.51 9.44 2.07
C THR A 194 -2.03 8.59 0.93
N HIS A 195 -2.61 7.43 1.20
CA HIS A 195 -3.09 6.50 0.21
C HIS A 195 -4.30 5.72 0.69
N ILE A 196 -5.14 5.28 -0.24
CA ILE A 196 -6.36 4.52 0.07
C ILE A 196 -6.42 3.28 -0.81
N HIS A 197 -6.68 2.14 -0.18
CA HIS A 197 -7.09 0.92 -0.87
C HIS A 197 -8.58 0.66 -0.69
N VAL A 198 -9.20 0.10 -1.71
CA VAL A 198 -10.61 -0.28 -1.69
C VAL A 198 -10.82 -1.66 -2.33
N ALA A 199 -11.68 -2.44 -1.73
CA ALA A 199 -12.29 -3.62 -2.31
C ALA A 199 -13.75 -3.70 -1.85
N ASP A 200 -14.50 -4.69 -2.28
CA ASP A 200 -15.82 -4.95 -1.76
C ASP A 200 -15.86 -6.30 -0.99
N THR A 201 -17.02 -6.67 -0.47
CA THR A 201 -17.24 -7.89 0.32
C THR A 201 -16.56 -9.10 -0.31
N GLY A 202 -15.79 -9.83 0.50
CA GLY A 202 -15.01 -10.98 0.02
C GLY A 202 -13.76 -10.60 -0.78
N ARG A 203 -13.28 -9.36 -0.66
CA ARG A 203 -12.16 -8.78 -1.43
C ARG A 203 -12.40 -8.82 -2.94
N LEU A 204 -13.65 -8.60 -3.34
CA LEU A 204 -14.08 -8.51 -4.73
C LEU A 204 -14.02 -7.07 -5.25
N SER A 205 -14.29 -6.90 -6.54
CA SER A 205 -14.22 -5.61 -7.23
C SER A 205 -15.21 -4.59 -6.64
N PRO A 206 -14.83 -3.30 -6.50
CA PRO A 206 -15.70 -2.25 -5.96
C PRO A 206 -17.05 -2.18 -6.66
N GLY A 207 -18.14 -2.16 -5.86
CA GLY A 207 -19.51 -2.11 -6.36
C GLY A 207 -20.16 -3.47 -6.59
N THR A 208 -19.49 -4.57 -6.22
CA THR A 208 -20.03 -5.92 -6.35
C THR A 208 -20.54 -6.54 -5.04
N GLY A 209 -20.43 -5.82 -3.93
CA GLY A 209 -20.80 -6.27 -2.59
C GLY A 209 -21.53 -5.22 -1.77
N GLU A 210 -21.37 -5.26 -0.45
CA GLU A 210 -22.18 -4.53 0.51
C GLU A 210 -21.39 -3.64 1.47
N TYR A 211 -20.07 -3.40 1.23
CA TYR A 211 -19.28 -2.54 2.10
C TYR A 211 -19.78 -1.08 2.12
N SER A 212 -19.52 -0.41 3.22
CA SER A 212 -20.11 0.90 3.56
C SER A 212 -19.46 2.06 2.80
N TYR A 213 -19.36 1.98 1.47
CA TYR A 213 -18.70 2.98 0.61
C TYR A 213 -19.22 4.41 0.80
N ASN A 214 -20.53 4.59 1.06
CA ASN A 214 -21.07 5.94 1.24
C ASN A 214 -20.50 6.60 2.48
N GLU A 215 -20.47 5.88 3.61
CA GLU A 215 -19.92 6.40 4.86
C GLU A 215 -18.40 6.60 4.73
N PHE A 216 -17.70 5.62 4.18
CA PHE A 216 -16.25 5.72 3.98
C PHE A 216 -15.86 6.94 3.14
N ALA A 217 -16.53 7.17 2.01
CA ALA A 217 -16.29 8.33 1.15
C ALA A 217 -16.62 9.66 1.85
N GLU A 218 -17.72 9.71 2.64
CA GLU A 218 -18.09 10.89 3.43
C GLU A 218 -17.03 11.23 4.48
N ARG A 219 -16.49 10.20 5.17
CA ARG A 219 -15.42 10.40 6.16
C ARG A 219 -14.12 10.88 5.53
N LEU A 220 -13.72 10.32 4.38
CA LEU A 220 -12.55 10.81 3.63
C LEU A 220 -12.73 12.25 3.17
N LYS A 221 -13.92 12.61 2.68
CA LYS A 221 -14.24 13.99 2.31
C LYS A 221 -14.18 14.93 3.51
N THR A 222 -14.71 14.52 4.66
CA THR A 222 -14.66 15.28 5.93
C THR A 222 -13.23 15.42 6.43
N ALA A 223 -12.40 14.37 6.28
CA ALA A 223 -10.97 14.41 6.58
C ALA A 223 -10.19 15.34 5.64
N GLY A 224 -10.79 15.81 4.54
CA GLY A 224 -10.13 16.63 3.52
C GLY A 224 -9.18 15.83 2.62
N TYR A 225 -9.30 14.51 2.59
CA TYR A 225 -8.47 13.68 1.75
C TYR A 225 -8.73 13.96 0.26
N SER A 226 -7.66 14.16 -0.48
CA SER A 226 -7.69 14.30 -1.93
C SER A 226 -6.42 13.68 -2.51
N GLY A 227 -6.51 12.47 -2.96
CA GLY A 227 -5.31 11.72 -3.37
C GLY A 227 -5.66 10.49 -4.20
N MET A 228 -4.77 9.53 -4.15
CA MET A 228 -4.86 8.29 -4.89
C MET A 228 -5.73 7.27 -4.16
N ILE A 229 -6.59 6.58 -4.91
CA ILE A 229 -7.42 5.47 -4.46
C ILE A 229 -7.17 4.30 -5.42
N SER A 230 -6.61 3.20 -4.91
CA SER A 230 -6.39 1.98 -5.69
C SER A 230 -7.40 0.89 -5.32
N ALA A 231 -7.99 0.24 -6.30
CA ALA A 231 -8.71 -1.01 -6.06
C ALA A 231 -7.70 -2.15 -5.87
N GLU A 232 -7.75 -2.83 -4.72
CA GLU A 232 -6.93 -4.01 -4.40
C GLU A 232 -7.82 -5.21 -4.14
N CYS A 233 -8.14 -5.96 -5.19
CA CYS A 233 -9.19 -6.97 -5.15
C CYS A 233 -9.00 -8.09 -6.17
N THR A 234 -9.79 -9.15 -6.00
CA THR A 234 -9.92 -10.23 -6.97
C THR A 234 -10.94 -9.82 -8.04
N VAL A 235 -10.53 -9.89 -9.30
CA VAL A 235 -11.36 -9.64 -10.49
C VAL A 235 -11.83 -10.97 -11.05
N ARG A 236 -13.13 -11.09 -11.34
CA ARG A 236 -13.76 -12.30 -11.91
C ARG A 236 -14.02 -12.15 -13.41
N ASP A 237 -14.28 -10.90 -13.85
CA ASP A 237 -14.60 -10.58 -15.24
C ASP A 237 -13.96 -9.23 -15.60
N THR A 238 -13.41 -9.10 -16.80
CA THR A 238 -12.74 -7.87 -17.24
C THR A 238 -13.63 -6.63 -17.28
N ARG A 239 -14.95 -6.79 -17.44
CA ARG A 239 -15.92 -5.69 -17.36
C ARG A 239 -15.97 -5.05 -15.97
N GLU A 240 -15.56 -5.77 -14.93
CA GLU A 240 -15.51 -5.22 -13.56
C GLU A 240 -14.58 -4.01 -13.46
N PHE A 241 -13.57 -3.86 -14.33
CA PHE A 241 -12.72 -2.66 -14.31
C PHE A 241 -13.48 -1.39 -14.66
N GLU A 242 -14.27 -1.40 -15.73
CA GLU A 242 -15.07 -0.25 -16.14
C GLU A 242 -16.22 0.02 -15.16
N ASP A 243 -16.93 -1.03 -14.73
CA ASP A 243 -18.06 -0.94 -13.80
C ASP A 243 -17.59 -0.40 -12.42
N SER A 244 -16.46 -0.88 -11.92
CA SER A 244 -15.87 -0.42 -10.66
C SER A 244 -15.40 1.03 -10.75
N LEU A 245 -14.76 1.43 -11.85
CA LEU A 245 -14.37 2.83 -12.03
C LEU A 245 -15.58 3.76 -12.04
N ALA A 246 -16.64 3.37 -12.76
CA ALA A 246 -17.88 4.13 -12.77
C ALA A 246 -18.52 4.19 -11.37
N PHE A 247 -18.48 3.09 -10.62
CA PHE A 247 -18.95 3.04 -9.24
C PHE A 247 -18.12 3.96 -8.33
N LEU A 248 -16.78 3.86 -8.35
CA LEU A 248 -15.88 4.68 -7.53
C LEU A 248 -16.07 6.17 -7.83
N LYS A 249 -16.13 6.56 -9.10
CA LYS A 249 -16.40 7.96 -9.50
C LYS A 249 -17.72 8.48 -8.93
N ARG A 250 -18.77 7.67 -8.87
CA ARG A 250 -20.05 8.08 -8.24
C ARG A 250 -19.98 8.20 -6.72
N LYS A 251 -19.13 7.40 -6.06
CA LYS A 251 -19.03 7.39 -4.58
C LYS A 251 -18.13 8.48 -4.03
N PHE A 252 -17.08 8.84 -4.77
CA PHE A 252 -16.07 9.79 -4.31
C PHE A 252 -16.16 11.19 -4.96
N THR A 253 -17.16 11.44 -5.76
CA THR A 253 -17.50 12.80 -6.23
C THR A 253 -18.61 13.37 -5.38
#